data_91c8e98efaa3a48c73ff41acc8100bf9
#
_entry.id   91c8e98efaa3a48c73ff41acc8100bf9
#
_cell.length_a   1.000
_cell.length_b   1.000
_cell.length_c   1.000
_cell.angle_alpha   90.00
_cell.angle_beta   90.00
_cell.angle_gamma   90.00
#
_symmetry.space_group_name_H-M   'P 1'
#
loop_
_entity.id
_entity.type
_entity.pdbx_description
1 polymer ?
#
loop_
_entity_poly.entity_id
_entity_poly.type
_entity_poly.pdbx_seq_one_letter_code
_entity_poly.pdbx_strand_id
1 'polypeptide(L)'
;NINKVRDQIKAQIESRYTFSSKKYNVKTNINLRVVNSVEDIQKDDHVFEIVDQNRFESNSILANSDINGLHIRVGPRAVKGLLNGSNTRTIPHELGHSAGLDDANIENNGTVNLYSNLMTQTGYLRHNHVHNYANVGKLEDSQIQSIIHNYNTGQINRRSPISNHIGIRIGTMSWTSS
;
A
#
# COMPACT_ATOMS: atom_id res chain seq x y z
N ASN A 1 11.39 11.97 12.66
CA ASN A 1 11.59 12.86 11.52
C ASN A 1 10.70 12.37 10.37
N ILE A 2 9.66 13.15 10.05
CA ILE A 2 8.64 12.81 9.05
C ILE A 2 9.23 12.62 7.63
N ASN A 3 10.26 13.40 7.29
CA ASN A 3 10.92 13.26 5.99
C ASN A 3 11.59 11.89 5.82
N LYS A 4 12.19 11.34 6.89
CA LYS A 4 12.74 9.98 6.83
C LYS A 4 11.65 8.93 6.63
N VAL A 5 10.49 9.10 7.25
CA VAL A 5 9.33 8.21 7.05
C VAL A 5 8.85 8.28 5.61
N ARG A 6 8.66 9.50 5.06
CA ARG A 6 8.31 9.72 3.65
C ARG A 6 9.27 9.00 2.69
N ASP A 7 10.57 9.20 2.89
CA ASP A 7 11.58 8.64 1.98
C ASP A 7 11.60 7.11 2.03
N GLN A 8 11.38 6.52 3.22
CA GLN A 8 11.26 5.07 3.36
C GLN A 8 9.96 4.51 2.75
N ILE A 9 8.83 5.21 2.89
CA ILE A 9 7.58 4.84 2.20
C ILE A 9 7.82 4.82 0.69
N LYS A 10 8.41 5.89 0.14
CA LYS A 10 8.74 5.97 -1.29
C LYS A 10 9.59 4.78 -1.74
N ALA A 11 10.70 4.53 -1.05
CA ALA A 11 11.62 3.45 -1.39
C ALA A 11 10.95 2.06 -1.37
N GLN A 12 10.12 1.78 -0.35
CA GLN A 12 9.43 0.50 -0.25
C GLN A 12 8.41 0.31 -1.37
N ILE A 13 7.61 1.32 -1.68
CA ILE A 13 6.61 1.23 -2.75
C ILE A 13 7.30 1.07 -4.11
N GLU A 14 8.28 1.90 -4.42
CA GLU A 14 9.02 1.80 -5.69
C GLU A 14 9.67 0.43 -5.85
N SER A 15 10.25 -0.12 -4.78
CA SER A 15 10.84 -1.46 -4.79
C SER A 15 9.83 -2.59 -5.06
N ARG A 16 8.60 -2.48 -4.54
CA ARG A 16 7.59 -3.54 -4.65
C ARG A 16 6.75 -3.47 -5.91
N TYR A 17 6.58 -2.27 -6.46
CA TYR A 17 5.76 -2.02 -7.63
C TYR A 17 6.58 -1.83 -8.91
N THR A 18 7.91 -1.83 -8.84
CA THR A 18 8.79 -1.86 -10.02
C THR A 18 9.23 -3.29 -10.28
N PHE A 19 8.79 -3.88 -11.37
CA PHE A 19 9.13 -5.25 -11.74
C PHE A 19 8.85 -5.52 -13.23
N SER A 20 9.45 -6.60 -13.74
CA SER A 20 9.19 -7.10 -15.09
C SER A 20 8.58 -8.49 -15.01
N SER A 21 7.57 -8.71 -15.82
CA SER A 21 6.91 -9.99 -16.04
C SER A 21 6.89 -10.35 -17.54
N LYS A 22 6.20 -11.43 -17.90
CA LYS A 22 6.00 -11.79 -19.32
C LYS A 22 5.09 -10.80 -20.06
N LYS A 23 4.18 -10.11 -19.33
CA LYS A 23 3.17 -9.21 -19.93
C LYS A 23 3.46 -7.74 -19.67
N TYR A 24 4.10 -7.42 -18.55
CA TYR A 24 4.25 -6.04 -18.11
C TYR A 24 5.69 -5.74 -17.71
N ASN A 25 6.14 -4.58 -18.11
CA ASN A 25 7.34 -3.95 -17.57
C ASN A 25 6.87 -2.70 -16.79
N VAL A 26 6.76 -2.85 -15.46
CA VAL A 26 6.23 -1.82 -14.58
C VAL A 26 7.37 -1.03 -13.99
N LYS A 27 7.40 0.26 -14.26
CA LYS A 27 8.28 1.22 -13.61
C LYS A 27 7.42 2.16 -12.77
N THR A 28 7.60 2.09 -11.46
CA THR A 28 6.87 2.92 -10.51
C THR A 28 7.68 4.16 -10.16
N ASN A 29 7.07 5.31 -10.35
CA ASN A 29 7.63 6.59 -9.91
C ASN A 29 6.61 7.26 -8.99
N ILE A 30 7.00 7.53 -7.74
CA ILE A 30 6.14 8.11 -6.72
C ILE A 30 6.60 9.50 -6.35
N ASN A 31 5.69 10.45 -6.45
CA ASN A 31 5.88 11.78 -5.91
C ASN A 31 5.24 11.85 -4.52
N LEU A 32 6.06 11.90 -3.49
CA LEU A 32 5.65 12.01 -2.09
C LEU A 32 5.93 13.39 -1.54
N ARG A 33 4.91 14.01 -0.97
CA ARG A 33 5.03 15.29 -0.26
C ARG A 33 4.45 15.16 1.15
N VAL A 34 5.05 15.89 2.09
CA VAL A 34 4.48 16.07 3.42
C VAL A 34 3.58 17.29 3.37
N VAL A 35 2.38 17.18 3.91
CA VAL A 35 1.45 18.29 3.99
C VAL A 35 1.00 18.51 5.44
N ASN A 36 0.73 19.75 5.79
CA ASN A 36 0.39 20.17 7.14
C ASN A 36 -1.12 20.38 7.32
N SER A 37 -1.88 20.35 6.23
CA SER A 37 -3.30 20.66 6.22
C SER A 37 -4.06 19.73 5.29
N VAL A 38 -5.32 19.47 5.59
CA VAL A 38 -6.23 18.68 4.75
C VAL A 38 -6.54 19.39 3.44
N GLU A 39 -6.55 20.70 3.45
CA GLU A 39 -6.80 21.55 2.28
C GLU A 39 -5.72 21.40 1.21
N ASP A 40 -4.51 21.02 1.61
CA ASP A 40 -3.40 20.75 0.67
C ASP A 40 -3.54 19.42 -0.09
N ILE A 41 -4.53 18.57 0.28
CA ILE A 41 -4.76 17.28 -0.42
C ILE A 41 -5.43 17.56 -1.76
N GLN A 42 -4.81 17.05 -2.81
CA GLN A 42 -5.41 17.06 -4.15
C GLN A 42 -6.41 15.91 -4.31
N LYS A 43 -7.31 16.06 -5.28
CA LYS A 43 -8.41 15.11 -5.51
C LYS A 43 -7.94 13.66 -5.69
N ASP A 44 -6.82 13.47 -6.35
CA ASP A 44 -6.31 12.16 -6.75
C ASP A 44 -5.11 11.68 -5.91
N ASP A 45 -4.81 12.38 -4.79
CA ASP A 45 -3.76 11.98 -3.87
C ASP A 45 -4.16 10.73 -3.07
N HIS A 46 -3.30 9.72 -3.04
CA HIS A 46 -3.33 8.70 -1.99
C HIS A 46 -2.74 9.29 -0.72
N VAL A 47 -3.42 9.10 0.39
CA VAL A 47 -3.07 9.74 1.65
C VAL A 47 -2.52 8.70 2.63
N PHE A 48 -1.27 8.87 3.06
CA PHE A 48 -0.74 8.14 4.22
C PHE A 48 -0.88 9.01 5.45
N GLU A 49 -1.77 8.63 6.34
CA GLU A 49 -1.97 9.29 7.63
C GLU A 49 -1.27 8.50 8.73
N ILE A 50 -0.31 9.14 9.41
CA ILE A 50 0.28 8.56 10.62
C ILE A 50 -0.68 8.81 11.77
N VAL A 51 -1.17 7.73 12.37
CA VAL A 51 -2.17 7.78 13.44
C VAL A 51 -1.67 7.07 14.69
N ASP A 52 -2.27 7.41 15.83
CA ASP A 52 -2.03 6.66 17.08
C ASP A 52 -2.63 5.26 17.02
N GLN A 53 -2.06 4.32 17.79
CA GLN A 53 -2.49 2.92 17.81
C GLN A 53 -3.96 2.75 18.22
N ASN A 54 -4.50 3.63 19.05
CA ASN A 54 -5.89 3.63 19.50
C ASN A 54 -6.91 3.97 18.39
N ARG A 55 -6.44 4.37 17.21
CA ARG A 55 -7.29 4.59 16.02
C ARG A 55 -7.63 3.30 15.27
N PHE A 56 -7.04 2.19 15.67
CA PHE A 56 -7.35 0.87 15.13
C PHE A 56 -8.19 0.05 16.11
N GLU A 57 -9.02 -0.81 15.58
CA GLU A 57 -9.89 -1.73 16.35
C GLU A 57 -9.07 -2.73 17.18
N SER A 58 -7.83 -2.98 16.81
CA SER A 58 -6.93 -3.91 17.48
C SER A 58 -5.48 -3.44 17.47
N ASN A 59 -4.78 -3.73 18.56
CA ASN A 59 -3.34 -3.50 18.64
C ASN A 59 -2.52 -4.35 17.65
N SER A 60 -3.09 -5.38 17.06
CA SER A 60 -2.40 -6.19 16.02
C SER A 60 -2.38 -5.52 14.65
N ILE A 61 -3.26 -4.57 14.39
CA ILE A 61 -3.32 -3.84 13.12
C ILE A 61 -2.14 -2.87 13.06
N LEU A 62 -1.35 -2.98 12.01
CA LEU A 62 -0.18 -2.13 11.75
C LEU A 62 -0.54 -0.91 10.89
N ALA A 63 -1.35 -1.15 9.89
CA ALA A 63 -1.92 -0.15 8.99
C ALA A 63 -3.23 -0.70 8.43
N ASN A 64 -4.06 0.14 7.85
CA ASN A 64 -5.24 -0.26 7.09
C ASN A 64 -5.60 0.76 6.01
N SER A 65 -6.29 0.28 5.01
CA SER A 65 -6.83 1.09 3.92
C SER A 65 -8.15 0.49 3.45
N ASP A 66 -9.05 1.34 2.98
CA ASP A 66 -10.27 0.87 2.33
C ASP A 66 -9.95 0.46 0.89
N ILE A 67 -10.60 -0.60 0.39
CA ILE A 67 -10.48 -1.00 -1.01
C ILE A 67 -11.03 0.11 -1.90
N ASN A 68 -10.25 0.52 -2.89
CA ASN A 68 -10.52 1.70 -3.73
C ASN A 68 -10.54 3.04 -2.96
N GLY A 69 -10.12 3.06 -1.69
CA GLY A 69 -10.03 4.27 -0.89
C GLY A 69 -8.65 4.91 -1.02
N LEU A 70 -8.61 6.24 -1.06
CA LEU A 70 -7.33 6.98 -1.13
C LEU A 70 -6.63 7.12 0.23
N HIS A 71 -7.29 6.73 1.31
CA HIS A 71 -6.83 6.95 2.67
C HIS A 71 -6.22 5.68 3.27
N ILE A 72 -4.95 5.76 3.60
CA ILE A 72 -4.16 4.70 4.24
C ILE A 72 -3.74 5.19 5.63
N ARG A 73 -4.21 4.53 6.68
CA ARG A 73 -3.80 4.81 8.07
C ARG A 73 -2.60 3.96 8.43
N VAL A 74 -1.59 4.57 9.04
CA VAL A 74 -0.32 3.92 9.38
C VAL A 74 -0.04 4.12 10.87
N GLY A 75 -0.01 3.03 11.61
CA GLY A 75 0.23 3.03 13.05
C GLY A 75 1.72 3.12 13.43
N PRO A 76 2.03 3.43 14.70
CA PRO A 76 3.41 3.65 15.15
C PRO A 76 4.28 2.39 15.04
N ARG A 77 3.70 1.20 15.12
CA ARG A 77 4.43 -0.07 14.93
C ARG A 77 4.83 -0.29 13.47
N ALA A 78 3.96 0.10 12.51
CA ALA A 78 4.31 0.08 11.10
C ALA A 78 5.42 1.08 10.79
N VAL A 79 5.33 2.29 11.33
CA VAL A 79 6.39 3.32 11.21
C VAL A 79 7.73 2.81 11.77
N LYS A 80 7.72 2.15 12.94
CA LYS A 80 8.92 1.56 13.52
C LYS A 80 9.52 0.48 12.61
N GLY A 81 8.68 -0.43 12.11
CA GLY A 81 9.12 -1.50 11.20
C GLY A 81 9.63 -0.98 9.86
N LEU A 82 9.00 0.07 9.33
CA LEU A 82 9.44 0.80 8.15
C LEU A 82 10.85 1.39 8.34
N LEU A 83 11.07 2.11 9.44
CA LEU A 83 12.31 2.85 9.70
C LEU A 83 13.52 1.96 9.99
N ASN A 84 13.32 0.78 10.58
CA ASN A 84 14.38 -0.16 10.90
C ASN A 84 14.52 -1.32 9.89
N GLY A 85 13.69 -1.33 8.84
CA GLY A 85 13.71 -2.35 7.79
C GLY A 85 13.14 -3.72 8.20
N SER A 86 12.57 -3.86 9.40
CA SER A 86 11.99 -5.14 9.84
C SER A 86 10.64 -5.46 9.20
N ASN A 87 10.03 -4.49 8.54
CA ASN A 87 8.80 -4.67 7.77
C ASN A 87 8.81 -3.78 6.52
N THR A 88 8.99 -4.41 5.38
CA THR A 88 9.02 -3.74 4.07
C THR A 88 7.75 -4.02 3.25
N ARG A 89 6.77 -4.69 3.85
CA ARG A 89 5.60 -5.21 3.14
C ARG A 89 4.31 -4.43 3.45
N THR A 90 4.09 -4.04 4.70
CA THR A 90 2.81 -3.47 5.15
C THR A 90 2.39 -2.25 4.32
N ILE A 91 3.26 -1.28 4.13
CA ILE A 91 2.92 -0.05 3.38
C ILE A 91 2.57 -0.34 1.91
N PRO A 92 3.36 -1.11 1.15
CA PRO A 92 2.99 -1.50 -0.20
C PRO A 92 1.70 -2.35 -0.28
N HIS A 93 1.41 -3.19 0.70
CA HIS A 93 0.18 -3.97 0.79
C HIS A 93 -1.05 -3.06 0.91
N GLU A 94 -1.04 -2.12 1.85
CA GLU A 94 -2.13 -1.16 2.03
C GLU A 94 -2.33 -0.26 0.80
N LEU A 95 -1.26 0.08 0.10
CA LEU A 95 -1.37 0.78 -1.18
C LEU A 95 -2.09 -0.07 -2.23
N GLY A 96 -1.91 -1.39 -2.22
CA GLY A 96 -2.64 -2.32 -3.08
C GLY A 96 -4.15 -2.25 -2.85
N HIS A 97 -4.60 -2.23 -1.59
CA HIS A 97 -6.02 -2.01 -1.27
C HIS A 97 -6.50 -0.64 -1.78
N SER A 98 -5.74 0.41 -1.52
CA SER A 98 -6.04 1.75 -2.03
C SER A 98 -6.13 1.78 -3.57
N ALA A 99 -5.35 0.95 -4.26
CA ALA A 99 -5.39 0.76 -5.70
C ALA A 99 -6.46 -0.25 -6.17
N GLY A 100 -7.34 -0.71 -5.28
CA GLY A 100 -8.50 -1.53 -5.60
C GLY A 100 -8.28 -3.03 -5.58
N LEU A 101 -7.18 -3.50 -5.00
CA LEU A 101 -6.94 -4.93 -4.82
C LEU A 101 -7.51 -5.40 -3.47
N ASP A 102 -8.13 -6.58 -3.46
CA ASP A 102 -8.52 -7.28 -2.23
C ASP A 102 -7.38 -8.19 -1.73
N ASP A 103 -7.56 -8.73 -0.54
CA ASP A 103 -6.66 -9.74 0.02
C ASP A 103 -6.65 -11.02 -0.84
N ALA A 104 -5.48 -11.40 -1.33
CA ALA A 104 -5.35 -12.52 -2.26
C ALA A 104 -5.81 -13.86 -1.67
N ASN A 105 -5.72 -14.05 -0.35
CA ASN A 105 -6.19 -15.27 0.32
C ASN A 105 -7.70 -15.32 0.53
N ILE A 106 -8.41 -14.23 0.30
CA ILE A 106 -9.89 -14.17 0.36
C ILE A 106 -10.47 -14.38 -1.03
N GLU A 107 -9.94 -13.70 -2.05
CA GLU A 107 -10.43 -13.74 -3.43
C GLU A 107 -9.67 -14.71 -4.35
N ASN A 108 -8.81 -15.56 -3.80
CA ASN A 108 -7.95 -16.40 -4.61
C ASN A 108 -8.73 -17.48 -5.39
N ASN A 109 -8.84 -17.28 -6.68
CA ASN A 109 -9.36 -18.27 -7.64
C ASN A 109 -8.28 -19.28 -8.10
N GLY A 110 -7.22 -19.48 -7.32
CA GLY A 110 -6.09 -20.33 -7.68
C GLY A 110 -5.10 -19.72 -8.66
N THR A 111 -5.22 -18.43 -8.97
CA THR A 111 -4.41 -17.75 -10.00
C THR A 111 -3.14 -17.09 -9.46
N VAL A 112 -3.02 -16.92 -8.14
CA VAL A 112 -1.85 -16.28 -7.51
C VAL A 112 -1.17 -17.18 -6.50
N ASN A 113 0.14 -17.04 -6.37
CA ASN A 113 0.91 -17.75 -5.35
C ASN A 113 0.79 -17.02 -4.00
N LEU A 114 -0.09 -17.50 -3.14
CA LEU A 114 -0.37 -16.88 -1.83
C LEU A 114 0.87 -16.69 -0.95
N TYR A 115 1.85 -17.58 -1.03
CA TYR A 115 3.04 -17.51 -0.16
C TYR A 115 4.03 -16.41 -0.56
N SER A 116 3.95 -15.92 -1.78
CA SER A 116 4.81 -14.86 -2.31
C SER A 116 4.05 -13.63 -2.80
N ASN A 117 2.72 -13.60 -2.67
CA ASN A 117 1.92 -12.48 -3.14
C ASN A 117 1.91 -11.32 -2.14
N LEU A 118 2.03 -10.09 -2.65
CA LEU A 118 2.00 -8.88 -1.84
C LEU A 118 0.66 -8.70 -1.12
N MET A 119 -0.44 -9.08 -1.76
CA MET A 119 -1.80 -8.89 -1.22
C MET A 119 -2.28 -10.04 -0.33
N THR A 120 -1.46 -11.02 0.01
CA THR A 120 -1.84 -12.04 1.00
C THR A 120 -1.80 -11.45 2.40
N GLN A 121 -2.83 -11.69 3.21
CA GLN A 121 -2.87 -11.22 4.59
C GLN A 121 -1.66 -11.71 5.41
N THR A 122 -1.09 -10.84 6.22
CA THR A 122 0.03 -11.21 7.12
C THR A 122 -0.35 -12.33 8.09
N GLY A 123 -1.59 -12.35 8.58
CA GLY A 123 -2.11 -13.43 9.42
C GLY A 123 -2.06 -14.80 8.75
N TYR A 124 -2.47 -14.86 7.46
CA TYR A 124 -2.40 -16.08 6.67
C TYR A 124 -0.96 -16.57 6.49
N LEU A 125 -0.04 -15.67 6.14
CA LEU A 125 1.39 -16.02 5.96
C LEU A 125 2.02 -16.54 7.26
N ARG A 126 1.70 -15.94 8.39
CA ARG A 126 2.15 -16.40 9.72
C ARG A 126 1.60 -17.76 10.07
N HIS A 127 0.30 -17.98 9.88
CA HIS A 127 -0.36 -19.26 10.15
C HIS A 127 0.26 -20.40 9.32
N ASN A 128 0.62 -20.12 8.07
CA ASN A 128 1.25 -21.08 7.17
C ASN A 128 2.79 -21.10 7.27
N HIS A 129 3.36 -20.56 8.34
CA HIS A 129 4.80 -20.57 8.64
C HIS A 129 5.69 -20.04 7.52
N VAL A 130 5.22 -19.06 6.74
CA VAL A 130 6.01 -18.44 5.68
C VAL A 130 7.18 -17.71 6.29
N HIS A 131 8.39 -18.16 5.94
CA HIS A 131 9.60 -17.54 6.45
C HIS A 131 9.73 -16.09 5.95
N ASN A 132 10.16 -15.19 6.83
CA ASN A 132 10.37 -13.78 6.50
C ASN A 132 9.14 -13.05 5.91
N TYR A 133 7.93 -13.43 6.34
CA TYR A 133 6.66 -12.92 5.81
C TYR A 133 6.53 -11.39 5.81
N ALA A 134 7.22 -10.71 6.72
CA ALA A 134 7.20 -9.24 6.82
C ALA A 134 7.96 -8.52 5.68
N ASN A 135 8.75 -9.27 4.92
CA ASN A 135 9.64 -8.73 3.88
C ASN A 135 9.47 -9.38 2.50
N VAL A 136 8.50 -10.30 2.34
CA VAL A 136 8.19 -10.93 1.05
C VAL A 136 6.95 -10.33 0.40
N GLY A 137 6.79 -10.54 -0.87
CA GLY A 137 5.59 -10.23 -1.63
C GLY A 137 5.85 -9.36 -2.85
N LYS A 138 5.24 -9.79 -3.96
CA LYS A 138 5.16 -9.07 -5.23
C LYS A 138 3.75 -9.22 -5.79
N LEU A 139 3.39 -8.37 -6.73
CA LEU A 139 2.14 -8.46 -7.45
C LEU A 139 2.27 -9.44 -8.63
N GLU A 140 1.14 -10.02 -9.01
CA GLU A 140 1.01 -10.82 -10.23
C GLU A 140 0.42 -9.98 -11.37
N ASP A 141 0.59 -10.43 -12.61
CA ASP A 141 0.13 -9.70 -13.81
C ASP A 141 -1.37 -9.38 -13.78
N SER A 142 -2.21 -10.27 -13.26
CA SER A 142 -3.65 -10.05 -13.11
C SER A 142 -3.97 -8.89 -12.17
N GLN A 143 -3.22 -8.77 -11.08
CA GLN A 143 -3.39 -7.67 -10.11
C GLN A 143 -2.96 -6.34 -10.71
N ILE A 144 -1.87 -6.31 -11.47
CA ILE A 144 -1.46 -5.10 -12.21
C ILE A 144 -2.53 -4.71 -13.23
N GLN A 145 -3.10 -5.66 -13.94
CA GLN A 145 -4.20 -5.38 -14.88
C GLN A 145 -5.41 -4.78 -14.18
N SER A 146 -5.76 -5.29 -12.98
CA SER A 146 -6.84 -4.74 -12.17
C SER A 146 -6.56 -3.31 -11.73
N ILE A 147 -5.35 -3.02 -11.25
CA ILE A 147 -4.93 -1.65 -10.88
C ILE A 147 -5.08 -0.70 -12.07
N ILE A 148 -4.55 -1.07 -13.24
CA ILE A 148 -4.63 -0.25 -14.45
C ILE A 148 -6.10 -0.02 -14.85
N HIS A 149 -6.93 -1.07 -14.80
CA HIS A 149 -8.36 -0.96 -15.10
C HIS A 149 -9.06 0.01 -14.14
N ASN A 150 -8.84 -0.14 -12.83
CA ASN A 150 -9.43 0.71 -11.80
C ASN A 150 -9.05 2.18 -11.97
N TYR A 151 -7.79 2.48 -12.29
CA TYR A 151 -7.35 3.84 -12.60
C TYR A 151 -8.06 4.40 -13.85
N ASN A 152 -8.09 3.63 -14.93
CA ASN A 152 -8.67 4.07 -16.20
C ASN A 152 -10.19 4.28 -16.12
N THR A 153 -10.87 3.55 -15.25
CA THR A 153 -12.33 3.63 -15.05
C THR A 153 -12.74 4.58 -13.92
N GLY A 154 -11.78 5.22 -13.24
CA GLY A 154 -12.04 6.14 -12.14
C GLY A 154 -12.60 5.46 -10.88
N GLN A 155 -12.40 4.15 -10.72
CA GLN A 155 -12.93 3.41 -9.58
C GLN A 155 -12.10 3.58 -8.30
N ILE A 156 -10.90 4.17 -8.38
CA ILE A 156 -9.98 4.29 -7.25
C ILE A 156 -10.20 5.56 -6.43
N ASN A 157 -10.95 6.52 -6.88
CA ASN A 157 -11.01 7.86 -6.29
C ASN A 157 -12.16 8.03 -5.29
N ARG A 158 -12.42 7.05 -4.44
CA ARG A 158 -13.41 7.15 -3.37
C ARG A 158 -12.73 7.64 -2.10
N ARG A 159 -12.99 8.88 -1.70
CA ARG A 159 -12.47 9.43 -0.44
C ARG A 159 -13.25 8.88 0.74
N SER A 160 -12.55 8.20 1.65
CA SER A 160 -12.99 8.09 3.04
C SER A 160 -12.84 9.45 3.73
N PRO A 161 -13.67 9.78 4.73
CA PRO A 161 -13.48 11.00 5.52
C PRO A 161 -12.07 11.03 6.13
N ILE A 162 -11.29 12.04 5.79
CA ILE A 162 -9.95 12.21 6.32
C ILE A 162 -10.07 12.95 7.64
N SER A 163 -9.48 12.39 8.71
CA SER A 163 -9.39 13.09 9.98
C SER A 163 -8.46 14.29 9.87
N ASN A 164 -8.64 15.30 10.74
CA ASN A 164 -7.83 16.51 10.76
C ASN A 164 -6.37 16.30 11.25
N HIS A 165 -5.86 15.08 11.17
CA HIS A 165 -4.51 14.75 11.58
C HIS A 165 -3.51 15.02 10.44
N ILE A 166 -2.33 15.44 10.83
CA ILE A 166 -1.21 15.63 9.89
C ILE A 166 -0.75 14.26 9.39
N GLY A 167 -0.72 14.07 8.08
CA GLY A 167 -0.31 12.81 7.44
C GLY A 167 0.75 13.00 6.37
N ILE A 168 1.29 11.89 5.91
CA ILE A 168 2.11 11.82 4.70
C ILE A 168 1.18 11.50 3.53
N ARG A 169 1.35 12.19 2.42
CA ARG A 169 0.49 12.07 1.26
C ARG A 169 1.28 11.76 0.02
N ILE A 170 0.72 10.91 -0.82
CA ILE A 170 1.30 10.53 -2.09
C ILE A 170 0.54 11.27 -3.20
N GLY A 171 1.28 11.98 -4.04
CA GLY A 171 0.77 12.47 -5.32
C GLY A 171 0.64 11.33 -6.34
N THR A 172 0.18 11.65 -7.52
CA THR A 172 -0.13 10.70 -8.61
C THR A 172 0.93 9.62 -8.82
N MET A 173 0.50 8.36 -8.82
CA MET A 173 1.27 7.26 -9.39
C MET A 173 1.07 7.22 -10.90
N SER A 174 2.15 7.26 -11.66
CA SER A 174 2.11 6.99 -13.10
C SER A 174 2.57 5.56 -13.38
N TRP A 175 1.76 4.83 -14.14
CA TRP A 175 2.08 3.50 -14.63
C TRP A 175 2.42 3.61 -16.12
N THR A 176 3.57 3.12 -16.52
CA THR A 176 3.91 2.97 -17.93
C THR A 176 4.03 1.50 -18.26
N SER A 177 3.17 1.00 -19.16
CA SER A 177 3.34 -0.29 -19.82
C SER A 177 4.12 -0.05 -21.12
N SER A 178 5.17 -0.77 -21.34
CA SER A 178 5.83 -0.88 -22.65
C SER A 178 5.37 -2.13 -23.36
#